data_a26f937b0e4e92ed23318333eeca07d5
#
_entry.id   a26f937b0e4e92ed23318333eeca07d5
#
_cell.length_a   1.000
_cell.length_b   1.000
_cell.length_c   1.000
_cell.angle_alpha   90.00
_cell.angle_beta   90.00
_cell.angle_gamma   90.00
#
_symmetry.space_group_name_H-M   'P 1'
#
loop_
_entity.id
_entity.type
_entity.pdbx_description
1 polymer ?
#
loop_
_entity_poly.entity_id
_entity_poly.type
_entity_poly.pdbx_seq_one_letter_code
_entity_poly.pdbx_strand_id
1 'polypeptide(L)'
;MFVNPDRDAAPLAETLEDVPERIAAAGIEVDALRFLSRAESEYEANWKICAENFLECYHCPTAHPGFSAVMDVSPDSYLLETGTVRMTQHGPPRPEPRGSYDTKGEVERGQFHLLFPGTVVNVMPGRPNFSIGPIIPLAPERTYRFLDYFVAPDADDQWIEEMLAFDAQVGAEDRALVERVQAGVRSGLIDEGRLMPQSEQLVAHFQALVLDALSD
;
A
#
# COMPACT_ATOMS: atom_id res chain seq x y z
N MET A 1 15.74 -4.09 -5.99
CA MET A 1 16.34 -3.89 -7.33
C MET A 1 15.22 -3.83 -8.34
N PHE A 2 15.14 -2.79 -9.16
CA PHE A 2 14.23 -2.71 -10.30
C PHE A 2 14.95 -3.18 -11.55
N VAL A 3 14.25 -3.89 -12.41
CA VAL A 3 14.77 -4.39 -13.69
C VAL A 3 13.75 -4.12 -14.78
N ASN A 4 14.18 -3.49 -15.87
CA ASN A 4 13.40 -3.35 -17.07
C ASN A 4 14.18 -3.98 -18.24
N PRO A 5 13.62 -4.98 -18.94
CA PRO A 5 14.28 -5.61 -20.09
C PRO A 5 14.27 -4.73 -21.35
N ASP A 6 13.44 -3.69 -21.42
CA ASP A 6 13.43 -2.72 -22.48
C ASP A 6 14.68 -1.84 -22.41
N ARG A 7 15.48 -1.81 -23.48
CA ARG A 7 16.71 -1.02 -23.56
C ARG A 7 16.45 0.48 -23.73
N ASP A 8 15.28 0.82 -24.23
CA ASP A 8 14.84 2.20 -24.48
C ASP A 8 13.91 2.72 -23.36
N ALA A 9 13.80 1.97 -22.26
CA ALA A 9 12.99 2.36 -21.12
C ALA A 9 13.41 3.72 -20.56
N ALA A 10 12.43 4.51 -20.15
CA ALA A 10 12.66 5.75 -19.43
C ALA A 10 13.44 5.49 -18.12
N PRO A 11 14.24 6.46 -17.65
CA PRO A 11 14.95 6.34 -16.39
C PRO A 11 13.98 5.99 -15.24
N LEU A 12 14.42 5.13 -14.30
CA LEU A 12 13.60 4.73 -13.13
C LEU A 12 13.05 5.93 -12.35
N ALA A 13 13.83 7.01 -12.27
CA ALA A 13 13.40 8.24 -11.59
C ALA A 13 12.09 8.82 -12.15
N GLU A 14 11.86 8.69 -13.46
CA GLU A 14 10.61 9.14 -14.09
C GLU A 14 9.42 8.27 -13.67
N THR A 15 9.65 6.95 -13.53
CA THR A 15 8.62 6.01 -13.06
C THR A 15 8.31 6.18 -11.57
N LEU A 16 9.31 6.53 -10.77
CA LEU A 16 9.12 6.78 -9.34
C LEU A 16 8.39 8.09 -9.06
N GLU A 17 8.35 8.99 -10.06
CA GLU A 17 7.74 10.33 -9.92
C GLU A 17 8.28 11.05 -8.66
N ASP A 18 7.39 11.60 -7.83
CA ASP A 18 7.75 12.35 -6.62
C ASP A 18 7.80 11.48 -5.34
N VAL A 19 7.77 10.14 -5.46
CA VAL A 19 7.82 9.25 -4.28
C VAL A 19 9.11 9.41 -3.47
N PRO A 20 10.32 9.49 -4.09
CA PRO A 20 11.55 9.73 -3.33
C PRO A 20 11.52 11.05 -2.54
N GLU A 21 11.02 12.14 -3.16
CA GLU A 21 10.91 13.45 -2.53
C GLU A 21 9.89 13.43 -1.38
N ARG A 22 8.78 12.70 -1.52
CA ARG A 22 7.78 12.53 -0.45
C ARG A 22 8.34 11.78 0.75
N ILE A 23 9.11 10.73 0.50
CA ILE A 23 9.79 9.97 1.55
C ILE A 23 10.82 10.84 2.27
N ALA A 24 11.63 11.58 1.52
CA ALA A 24 12.61 12.51 2.09
C ALA A 24 11.93 13.64 2.89
N ALA A 25 10.83 14.20 2.40
CA ALA A 25 10.05 15.23 3.08
C ALA A 25 9.39 14.72 4.38
N ALA A 26 9.17 13.42 4.51
CA ALA A 26 8.73 12.78 5.75
C ALA A 26 9.86 12.57 6.77
N GLY A 27 11.07 13.08 6.51
CA GLY A 27 12.21 12.94 7.41
C GLY A 27 12.94 11.60 7.29
N ILE A 28 12.74 10.88 6.18
CA ILE A 28 13.34 9.55 5.97
C ILE A 28 14.53 9.66 5.03
N GLU A 29 15.73 9.42 5.56
CA GLU A 29 16.94 9.23 4.78
C GLU A 29 17.08 7.74 4.42
N VAL A 30 16.63 7.36 3.23
CA VAL A 30 16.54 5.95 2.80
C VAL A 30 17.87 5.22 2.93
N ASP A 31 18.99 5.88 2.57
CA ASP A 31 20.32 5.29 2.64
C ASP A 31 20.81 5.06 4.08
N ALA A 32 20.20 5.71 5.07
CA ALA A 32 20.52 5.52 6.48
C ALA A 32 19.71 4.36 7.11
N LEU A 33 18.65 3.89 6.46
CA LEU A 33 17.85 2.80 6.99
C LEU A 33 18.58 1.46 6.88
N ARG A 34 18.32 0.59 7.84
CA ARG A 34 18.77 -0.81 7.78
C ARG A 34 17.65 -1.73 7.30
N PHE A 35 17.99 -2.73 6.51
CA PHE A 35 17.07 -3.83 6.21
C PHE A 35 16.74 -4.58 7.50
N LEU A 36 15.46 -4.80 7.74
CA LEU A 36 14.97 -5.49 8.92
C LEU A 36 14.60 -6.94 8.61
N SER A 37 13.63 -7.12 7.73
CA SER A 37 13.07 -8.45 7.42
C SER A 37 12.27 -8.41 6.13
N ARG A 38 11.90 -9.60 5.64
CA ARG A 38 10.92 -9.78 4.56
C ARG A 38 9.72 -10.53 5.10
N ALA A 39 8.52 -10.03 4.81
CA ALA A 39 7.28 -10.78 4.97
C ALA A 39 6.73 -11.19 3.60
N GLU A 40 6.36 -12.46 3.46
CA GLU A 40 5.83 -13.03 2.22
C GLU A 40 4.40 -13.50 2.42
N SER A 41 3.58 -13.38 1.36
CA SER A 41 2.17 -13.78 1.39
C SER A 41 1.72 -14.28 0.02
N GLU A 42 0.86 -15.30 0.02
CA GLU A 42 0.08 -15.71 -1.14
C GLU A 42 -1.40 -15.46 -0.89
N TYR A 43 -2.12 -15.08 -1.94
CA TYR A 43 -3.55 -14.78 -1.93
C TYR A 43 -4.24 -15.63 -3.00
N GLU A 44 -5.34 -16.28 -2.66
CA GLU A 44 -6.24 -16.94 -3.60
C GLU A 44 -7.16 -15.88 -4.28
N ALA A 45 -6.52 -14.89 -4.89
CA ALA A 45 -7.18 -13.77 -5.55
C ALA A 45 -6.36 -13.26 -6.74
N ASN A 46 -7.05 -12.63 -7.69
CA ASN A 46 -6.42 -11.94 -8.81
C ASN A 46 -5.61 -10.73 -8.32
N TRP A 47 -4.46 -10.50 -8.94
CA TRP A 47 -3.56 -9.41 -8.57
C TRP A 47 -4.21 -8.01 -8.65
N LYS A 48 -5.18 -7.82 -9.57
CA LYS A 48 -5.92 -6.56 -9.67
C LYS A 48 -6.83 -6.34 -8.47
N ILE A 49 -7.49 -7.40 -7.96
CA ILE A 49 -8.28 -7.32 -6.72
C ILE A 49 -7.38 -6.92 -5.55
N CYS A 50 -6.17 -7.49 -5.46
CA CYS A 50 -5.21 -7.12 -4.42
C CYS A 50 -4.73 -5.66 -4.55
N ALA A 51 -4.50 -5.19 -5.78
CA ALA A 51 -4.11 -3.81 -6.04
C ALA A 51 -5.26 -2.83 -5.76
N GLU A 52 -6.48 -3.14 -6.20
CA GLU A 52 -7.67 -2.30 -5.97
C GLU A 52 -7.99 -2.19 -4.47
N ASN A 53 -7.90 -3.29 -3.71
CA ASN A 53 -8.06 -3.28 -2.26
C ASN A 53 -7.03 -2.36 -1.57
N PHE A 54 -5.78 -2.35 -2.05
CA PHE A 54 -4.75 -1.46 -1.54
C PHE A 54 -5.02 0.02 -1.86
N LEU A 55 -5.74 0.33 -2.93
CA LEU A 55 -5.92 1.68 -3.47
C LEU A 55 -7.09 2.47 -2.90
N GLU A 56 -7.84 1.90 -1.98
CA GLU A 56 -8.93 2.60 -1.30
C GLU A 56 -8.95 2.24 0.19
N CYS A 57 -9.43 3.15 1.01
CA CYS A 57 -9.62 2.93 2.44
C CYS A 57 -11.10 3.10 2.84
N TYR A 58 -12.00 2.97 1.87
CA TYR A 58 -13.44 2.98 2.14
C TYR A 58 -13.87 1.77 2.98
N HIS A 59 -13.18 0.64 2.79
CA HIS A 59 -13.37 -0.57 3.59
C HIS A 59 -12.75 -0.49 4.99
N CYS A 60 -11.74 0.38 5.20
CA CYS A 60 -10.94 0.40 6.43
C CYS A 60 -11.75 0.47 7.72
N PRO A 61 -12.79 1.32 7.86
CA PRO A 61 -13.58 1.38 9.09
C PRO A 61 -14.30 0.06 9.45
N THR A 62 -14.55 -0.78 8.45
CA THR A 62 -15.30 -2.04 8.59
C THR A 62 -14.36 -3.25 8.68
N ALA A 63 -13.37 -3.31 7.80
CA ALA A 63 -12.45 -4.44 7.68
C ALA A 63 -11.24 -4.33 8.62
N HIS A 64 -10.77 -3.09 8.88
CA HIS A 64 -9.56 -2.81 9.67
C HIS A 64 -9.87 -1.92 10.88
N PRO A 65 -10.59 -2.41 11.89
CA PRO A 65 -10.89 -1.60 13.08
C PRO A 65 -9.61 -1.18 13.82
N GLY A 66 -8.56 -2.01 13.81
CA GLY A 66 -7.25 -1.69 14.36
C GLY A 66 -6.57 -0.55 13.62
N PHE A 67 -6.52 -0.61 12.28
CA PHE A 67 -5.96 0.46 11.45
C PHE A 67 -6.71 1.78 11.67
N SER A 68 -8.04 1.74 11.64
CA SER A 68 -8.90 2.90 11.84
C SER A 68 -8.86 3.47 13.28
N ALA A 69 -8.41 2.68 14.25
CA ALA A 69 -8.15 3.14 15.60
C ALA A 69 -6.83 3.91 15.74
N VAL A 70 -5.87 3.64 14.85
CA VAL A 70 -4.55 4.29 14.79
C VAL A 70 -4.56 5.46 13.81
N MET A 71 -5.05 5.24 12.58
CA MET A 71 -5.04 6.21 11.50
C MET A 71 -6.38 6.97 11.41
N ASP A 72 -6.32 8.25 11.12
CA ASP A 72 -7.51 9.02 10.78
C ASP A 72 -7.85 8.82 9.30
N VAL A 73 -8.77 7.88 9.07
CA VAL A 73 -9.26 7.51 7.72
C VAL A 73 -10.47 8.33 7.28
N SER A 74 -10.77 9.44 7.96
CA SER A 74 -11.85 10.33 7.53
C SER A 74 -11.52 10.97 6.18
N PRO A 75 -12.52 11.22 5.31
CA PRO A 75 -12.29 11.79 3.98
C PRO A 75 -11.55 13.14 3.96
N ASP A 76 -11.67 13.91 5.04
CA ASP A 76 -11.02 15.22 5.17
C ASP A 76 -9.54 15.12 5.58
N SER A 77 -9.13 14.00 6.18
CA SER A 77 -7.77 13.80 6.70
C SER A 77 -6.95 12.83 5.86
N TYR A 78 -7.62 11.82 5.28
CA TYR A 78 -7.00 10.76 4.48
C TYR A 78 -7.10 11.12 3.00
N LEU A 79 -5.99 11.59 2.44
CA LEU A 79 -5.95 12.19 1.12
C LEU A 79 -5.55 11.17 0.06
N LEU A 80 -6.12 11.31 -1.12
CA LEU A 80 -5.90 10.45 -2.28
C LEU A 80 -5.34 11.30 -3.43
N GLU A 81 -4.23 10.88 -4.02
CA GLU A 81 -3.56 11.61 -5.10
C GLU A 81 -3.13 10.68 -6.23
N THR A 82 -3.30 11.10 -7.46
CA THR A 82 -2.83 10.41 -8.67
C THR A 82 -1.64 11.14 -9.29
N GLY A 83 -0.66 10.37 -9.76
CA GLY A 83 0.35 10.83 -10.71
C GLY A 83 0.07 10.24 -12.10
N THR A 84 1.10 10.05 -12.91
CA THR A 84 1.00 9.35 -14.20
C THR A 84 0.81 7.85 -13.96
N VAL A 85 1.72 7.22 -13.22
CA VAL A 85 1.69 5.79 -12.86
C VAL A 85 1.64 5.57 -11.35
N ARG A 86 1.71 6.63 -10.57
CA ARG A 86 1.66 6.63 -9.11
C ARG A 86 0.25 6.88 -8.59
N MET A 87 -0.15 6.10 -7.62
CA MET A 87 -1.36 6.29 -6.82
C MET A 87 -0.94 6.34 -5.36
N THR A 88 -1.34 7.39 -4.66
CA THR A 88 -0.92 7.65 -3.28
C THR A 88 -2.11 7.87 -2.37
N GLN A 89 -2.08 7.22 -1.22
CA GLN A 89 -2.93 7.52 -0.08
C GLN A 89 -2.04 8.01 1.05
N HIS A 90 -2.45 9.02 1.79
CA HIS A 90 -1.71 9.46 2.96
C HIS A 90 -2.62 10.12 4.00
N GLY A 91 -2.31 9.91 5.26
CA GLY A 91 -3.09 10.48 6.36
C GLY A 91 -2.32 10.53 7.67
N PRO A 92 -2.77 11.36 8.63
CA PRO A 92 -2.17 11.43 9.95
C PRO A 92 -2.64 10.27 10.82
N PRO A 93 -1.90 9.92 11.88
CA PRO A 93 -2.46 9.15 12.96
C PRO A 93 -3.57 9.98 13.67
N ARG A 94 -4.47 9.29 14.37
CA ARG A 94 -5.44 9.97 15.23
C ARG A 94 -4.73 10.76 16.33
N PRO A 95 -5.30 11.87 16.80
CA PRO A 95 -4.73 12.62 17.93
C PRO A 95 -4.56 11.78 19.20
N GLU A 96 -5.48 10.84 19.41
CA GLU A 96 -5.45 9.85 20.49
C GLU A 96 -5.56 8.44 19.90
N PRO A 97 -4.46 7.90 19.34
CA PRO A 97 -4.48 6.59 18.73
C PRO A 97 -4.75 5.52 19.79
N ARG A 98 -5.65 4.60 19.46
CA ARG A 98 -5.94 3.41 20.28
C ARG A 98 -5.39 2.19 19.56
N GLY A 99 -4.09 2.09 19.52
CA GLY A 99 -3.42 1.08 18.74
C GLY A 99 -2.34 0.35 19.51
N SER A 100 -1.74 -0.60 18.81
CA SER A 100 -0.76 -1.50 19.37
C SER A 100 0.68 -0.98 19.28
N TYR A 101 0.94 0.14 18.56
CA TYR A 101 2.28 0.71 18.48
C TYR A 101 2.27 2.24 18.62
N ASP A 102 3.41 2.80 19.03
CA ASP A 102 3.58 4.25 19.20
C ASP A 102 3.78 4.94 17.84
N THR A 103 2.84 5.81 17.47
CA THR A 103 2.88 6.60 16.23
C THR A 103 3.64 7.92 16.37
N LYS A 104 4.22 8.22 17.54
CA LYS A 104 4.99 9.43 17.78
C LYS A 104 6.41 9.27 17.28
N GLY A 105 6.90 10.25 16.54
CA GLY A 105 8.24 10.25 16.00
C GLY A 105 8.42 11.27 14.89
N GLU A 106 9.44 11.06 14.11
CA GLU A 106 9.84 11.94 13.01
C GLU A 106 8.85 11.87 11.85
N VAL A 107 8.24 10.71 11.64
CA VAL A 107 7.25 10.49 10.58
C VAL A 107 5.86 10.80 11.11
N GLU A 108 5.33 11.94 10.70
CA GLU A 108 4.05 12.46 11.19
C GLU A 108 2.82 11.89 10.45
N ARG A 109 3.00 11.33 9.25
CA ARG A 109 1.90 10.85 8.41
C ARG A 109 2.25 9.51 7.77
N GLY A 110 1.28 8.61 7.75
CA GLY A 110 1.36 7.42 6.91
C GLY A 110 1.26 7.77 5.44
N GLN A 111 2.03 7.07 4.59
CA GLN A 111 2.00 7.19 3.14
C GLN A 111 1.97 5.78 2.54
N PHE A 112 1.07 5.58 1.58
CA PHE A 112 0.86 4.30 0.91
C PHE A 112 0.82 4.56 -0.59
N HIS A 113 1.87 4.14 -1.30
CA HIS A 113 2.02 4.36 -2.72
C HIS A 113 1.90 3.05 -3.48
N LEU A 114 1.18 3.07 -4.58
CA LEU A 114 1.25 2.03 -5.60
C LEU A 114 1.79 2.66 -6.88
N LEU A 115 2.89 2.10 -7.36
CA LEU A 115 3.45 2.38 -8.69
C LEU A 115 2.97 1.30 -9.64
N PHE A 116 2.27 1.70 -10.69
CA PHE A 116 1.77 0.75 -11.69
C PHE A 116 2.92 -0.06 -12.30
N PRO A 117 2.76 -1.37 -12.57
CA PRO A 117 1.53 -2.13 -12.37
C PRO A 117 1.29 -2.64 -10.94
N GLY A 118 2.28 -2.70 -10.05
CA GLY A 118 2.05 -3.34 -8.76
C GLY A 118 3.22 -3.26 -7.77
N THR A 119 4.05 -2.21 -7.80
CA THR A 119 5.04 -1.98 -6.73
C THR A 119 4.40 -1.11 -5.65
N VAL A 120 4.35 -1.62 -4.43
CA VAL A 120 3.86 -0.88 -3.27
C VAL A 120 5.02 -0.36 -2.43
N VAL A 121 4.87 0.86 -1.90
CA VAL A 121 5.79 1.49 -0.96
C VAL A 121 4.96 2.07 0.17
N ASN A 122 5.23 1.65 1.41
CA ASN A 122 4.50 2.11 2.58
C ASN A 122 5.45 2.80 3.55
N VAL A 123 4.97 3.85 4.16
CA VAL A 123 5.59 4.56 5.28
C VAL A 123 4.57 4.63 6.40
N MET A 124 4.95 4.18 7.59
CA MET A 124 4.09 4.23 8.78
C MET A 124 4.46 5.42 9.65
N PRO A 125 3.50 6.07 10.35
CA PRO A 125 3.81 7.11 11.33
C PRO A 125 4.70 6.57 12.46
N GLY A 126 5.56 7.41 13.03
CA GLY A 126 6.44 7.06 14.13
C GLY A 126 7.92 7.22 13.80
N ARG A 127 8.73 6.21 14.03
CA ARG A 127 10.17 6.22 13.69
C ARG A 127 10.37 6.14 12.18
N PRO A 128 11.50 6.65 11.64
CA PRO A 128 11.81 6.51 10.22
C PRO A 128 11.81 5.04 9.78
N ASN A 129 10.95 4.75 8.83
CA ASN A 129 10.73 3.41 8.30
C ASN A 129 10.17 3.48 6.89
N PHE A 130 10.35 2.43 6.12
CA PHE A 130 9.52 2.18 4.96
C PHE A 130 9.51 0.68 4.63
N SER A 131 8.46 0.24 3.94
CA SER A 131 8.43 -1.09 3.34
C SER A 131 8.16 -0.99 1.85
N ILE A 132 8.72 -1.93 1.08
CA ILE A 132 8.58 -1.97 -0.37
C ILE A 132 8.45 -3.42 -0.86
N GLY A 133 7.59 -3.63 -1.83
CA GLY A 133 7.50 -4.93 -2.49
C GLY A 133 6.50 -4.95 -3.63
N PRO A 134 6.53 -6.01 -4.47
CA PRO A 134 5.65 -6.18 -5.61
C PRO A 134 4.37 -6.93 -5.26
N ILE A 135 3.34 -6.71 -6.06
CA ILE A 135 2.18 -7.58 -6.22
C ILE A 135 2.43 -8.39 -7.49
N ILE A 136 2.64 -9.70 -7.37
CA ILE A 136 3.06 -10.57 -8.49
C ILE A 136 1.95 -11.56 -8.84
N PRO A 137 1.36 -11.50 -10.05
CA PRO A 137 0.42 -12.51 -10.49
C PRO A 137 1.13 -13.85 -10.70
N LEU A 138 0.69 -14.91 -10.02
CA LEU A 138 1.15 -16.28 -10.26
C LEU A 138 0.22 -17.04 -11.21
N ALA A 139 -1.07 -16.74 -11.15
CA ALA A 139 -2.12 -17.31 -11.97
C ALA A 139 -3.33 -16.33 -11.98
N PRO A 140 -4.35 -16.55 -12.81
CA PRO A 140 -5.54 -15.68 -12.85
C PRO A 140 -6.19 -15.41 -11.49
N GLU A 141 -6.11 -16.35 -10.57
CA GLU A 141 -6.70 -16.26 -9.22
C GLU A 141 -5.69 -16.53 -8.11
N ARG A 142 -4.40 -16.33 -8.38
CA ARG A 142 -3.33 -16.45 -7.38
C ARG A 142 -2.34 -15.32 -7.51
N THR A 143 -2.05 -14.70 -6.40
CA THR A 143 -1.12 -13.58 -6.28
C THR A 143 -0.11 -13.86 -5.19
N TYR A 144 1.15 -13.59 -5.48
CA TYR A 144 2.24 -13.55 -4.51
C TYR A 144 2.62 -12.11 -4.22
N ARG A 145 2.95 -11.84 -2.99
CA ARG A 145 3.43 -10.54 -2.54
C ARG A 145 4.53 -10.73 -1.50
N PHE A 146 5.50 -9.85 -1.50
CA PHE A 146 6.36 -9.68 -0.32
C PHE A 146 6.49 -8.20 0.02
N LEU A 147 6.90 -7.92 1.26
CA LEU A 147 7.34 -6.60 1.70
C LEU A 147 8.69 -6.74 2.37
N ASP A 148 9.67 -6.00 1.86
CA ASP A 148 10.95 -5.76 2.51
C ASP A 148 10.81 -4.55 3.43
N TYR A 149 11.05 -4.74 4.73
CA TYR A 149 10.98 -3.70 5.74
C TYR A 149 12.34 -3.11 6.03
N PHE A 150 12.37 -1.79 6.13
CA PHE A 150 13.53 -1.00 6.47
C PHE A 150 13.18 -0.04 7.59
N VAL A 151 14.08 0.11 8.57
CA VAL A 151 13.86 0.94 9.75
C VAL A 151 15.12 1.73 10.12
N ALA A 152 14.95 2.82 10.86
CA ALA A 152 16.07 3.56 11.42
C ALA A 152 16.99 2.64 12.25
N PRO A 153 18.32 2.83 12.21
CA PRO A 153 19.26 1.97 12.93
C PRO A 153 19.05 1.98 14.46
N ASP A 154 18.52 3.08 14.99
CA ASP A 154 18.28 3.32 16.42
C ASP A 154 16.82 3.06 16.84
N ALA A 155 15.98 2.53 15.95
CA ALA A 155 14.63 2.11 16.31
C ALA A 155 14.69 0.97 17.32
N ASP A 156 13.96 1.09 18.44
CA ASP A 156 13.95 0.09 19.49
C ASP A 156 13.16 -1.16 19.09
N ASP A 157 13.57 -2.29 19.66
CA ASP A 157 13.00 -3.59 19.30
C ASP A 157 11.51 -3.70 19.63
N GLN A 158 11.04 -3.07 20.71
CA GLN A 158 9.64 -3.10 21.09
C GLN A 158 8.79 -2.38 20.06
N TRP A 159 9.20 -1.17 19.63
CA TRP A 159 8.49 -0.43 18.58
C TRP A 159 8.44 -1.22 17.27
N ILE A 160 9.55 -1.87 16.90
CA ILE A 160 9.64 -2.72 15.69
C ILE A 160 8.64 -3.88 15.79
N GLU A 161 8.64 -4.62 16.89
CA GLU A 161 7.72 -5.76 17.10
C GLU A 161 6.26 -5.32 17.02
N GLU A 162 5.90 -4.23 17.68
CA GLU A 162 4.54 -3.70 17.70
C GLU A 162 4.09 -3.22 16.32
N MET A 163 4.95 -2.50 15.58
CA MET A 163 4.67 -2.03 14.22
C MET A 163 4.51 -3.20 13.25
N LEU A 164 5.39 -4.20 13.29
CA LEU A 164 5.28 -5.38 12.43
C LEU A 164 4.04 -6.22 12.77
N ALA A 165 3.69 -6.35 14.05
CA ALA A 165 2.48 -7.05 14.46
C ALA A 165 1.21 -6.35 13.97
N PHE A 166 1.21 -5.01 14.01
CA PHE A 166 0.13 -4.19 13.48
C PHE A 166 -0.03 -4.38 11.97
N ASP A 167 1.06 -4.29 11.20
CA ASP A 167 1.03 -4.47 9.75
C ASP A 167 0.62 -5.90 9.36
N ALA A 168 1.11 -6.91 10.09
CA ALA A 168 0.72 -8.30 9.87
C ALA A 168 -0.77 -8.56 10.13
N GLN A 169 -1.36 -7.89 11.11
CA GLN A 169 -2.80 -7.96 11.37
C GLN A 169 -3.60 -7.38 10.20
N VAL A 170 -3.25 -6.16 9.74
CA VAL A 170 -3.91 -5.53 8.59
C VAL A 170 -3.78 -6.43 7.35
N GLY A 171 -2.59 -6.97 7.08
CA GLY A 171 -2.37 -7.87 5.95
C GLY A 171 -3.19 -9.17 6.02
N ALA A 172 -3.44 -9.72 7.22
CA ALA A 172 -4.31 -10.89 7.39
C ALA A 172 -5.79 -10.56 7.14
N GLU A 173 -6.24 -9.38 7.56
CA GLU A 173 -7.59 -8.87 7.32
C GLU A 173 -7.81 -8.62 5.83
N ASP A 174 -6.85 -7.99 5.13
CA ASP A 174 -6.87 -7.81 3.68
C ASP A 174 -6.95 -9.13 2.93
N ARG A 175 -6.13 -10.12 3.32
CA ARG A 175 -6.18 -11.44 2.69
C ARG A 175 -7.59 -12.02 2.74
N ALA A 176 -8.20 -12.02 3.93
CA ALA A 176 -9.55 -12.56 4.11
C ALA A 176 -10.60 -11.80 3.27
N LEU A 177 -10.39 -10.50 3.06
CA LEU A 177 -11.27 -9.66 2.26
C LEU A 177 -11.13 -9.96 0.76
N VAL A 178 -9.92 -9.89 0.21
CA VAL A 178 -9.68 -10.08 -1.24
C VAL A 178 -10.04 -11.49 -1.72
N GLU A 179 -9.83 -12.52 -0.89
CA GLU A 179 -10.22 -13.90 -1.21
C GLU A 179 -11.74 -14.06 -1.26
N ARG A 180 -12.50 -13.34 -0.41
CA ARG A 180 -13.96 -13.29 -0.48
C ARG A 180 -14.44 -12.53 -1.70
N VAL A 181 -13.81 -11.41 -2.05
CA VAL A 181 -14.10 -10.64 -3.26
C VAL A 181 -13.86 -11.52 -4.50
N GLN A 182 -12.74 -12.25 -4.57
CA GLN A 182 -12.46 -13.20 -5.64
C GLN A 182 -13.55 -14.28 -5.76
N ALA A 183 -14.00 -14.83 -4.65
CA ALA A 183 -15.10 -15.82 -4.66
C ALA A 183 -16.41 -15.22 -5.18
N GLY A 184 -16.69 -13.96 -4.83
CA GLY A 184 -17.85 -13.22 -5.35
C GLY A 184 -17.76 -12.99 -6.86
N VAL A 185 -16.63 -12.54 -7.37
CA VAL A 185 -16.38 -12.33 -8.80
C VAL A 185 -16.47 -13.65 -9.57
N ARG A 186 -15.90 -14.73 -9.04
CA ARG A 186 -15.97 -16.08 -9.65
C ARG A 186 -17.40 -16.58 -9.78
N SER A 187 -18.33 -16.17 -8.93
CA SER A 187 -19.73 -16.60 -9.00
C SER A 187 -20.46 -16.14 -10.26
N GLY A 188 -19.95 -15.12 -10.96
CA GLY A 188 -20.59 -14.51 -12.12
C GLY A 188 -21.91 -13.80 -11.81
N LEU A 189 -22.21 -13.53 -10.54
CA LEU A 189 -23.41 -12.81 -10.12
C LEU A 189 -23.21 -11.28 -10.14
N ILE A 190 -21.97 -10.82 -10.25
CA ILE A 190 -21.58 -9.40 -10.28
C ILE A 190 -20.97 -9.13 -11.65
N ASP A 191 -21.73 -8.55 -12.56
CA ASP A 191 -21.27 -8.20 -13.90
C ASP A 191 -20.66 -6.80 -13.96
N GLU A 192 -21.15 -5.89 -13.13
CA GLU A 192 -20.71 -4.49 -13.08
C GLU A 192 -20.59 -3.99 -11.63
N GLY A 193 -19.54 -3.22 -11.35
CA GLY A 193 -19.36 -2.47 -10.13
C GLY A 193 -19.53 -0.96 -10.38
N ARG A 194 -19.97 -0.22 -9.36
CA ARG A 194 -19.98 1.24 -9.41
C ARG A 194 -18.90 1.77 -8.46
N LEU A 195 -17.92 2.47 -9.01
CA LEU A 195 -16.92 3.17 -8.22
C LEU A 195 -17.51 4.43 -7.57
N MET A 196 -17.09 4.71 -6.35
CA MET A 196 -17.38 5.95 -5.64
C MET A 196 -16.38 7.03 -6.06
N PRO A 197 -16.82 8.13 -6.70
CA PRO A 197 -15.88 9.08 -7.35
C PRO A 197 -14.84 9.71 -6.42
N GLN A 198 -15.16 9.83 -5.14
CA GLN A 198 -14.25 10.46 -4.15
C GLN A 198 -13.35 9.43 -3.47
N SER A 199 -13.90 8.34 -2.95
CA SER A 199 -13.17 7.38 -2.15
C SER A 199 -12.43 6.32 -2.97
N GLU A 200 -12.82 6.11 -4.24
CA GLU A 200 -12.25 5.10 -5.14
C GLU A 200 -11.63 5.70 -6.41
N GLN A 201 -11.23 6.98 -6.36
CA GLN A 201 -10.60 7.63 -7.51
C GLN A 201 -9.26 6.97 -7.93
N LEU A 202 -8.50 6.40 -6.98
CA LEU A 202 -7.27 5.69 -7.29
C LEU A 202 -7.55 4.36 -7.97
N VAL A 203 -8.61 3.66 -7.58
CA VAL A 203 -9.08 2.44 -8.25
C VAL A 203 -9.48 2.75 -9.69
N ALA A 204 -10.22 3.84 -9.92
CA ALA A 204 -10.58 4.28 -11.27
C ALA A 204 -9.33 4.57 -12.13
N HIS A 205 -8.33 5.24 -11.56
CA HIS A 205 -7.07 5.52 -12.25
C HIS A 205 -6.30 4.24 -12.56
N PHE A 206 -6.19 3.31 -11.61
CA PHE A 206 -5.55 2.01 -11.80
C PHE A 206 -6.22 1.21 -12.93
N GLN A 207 -7.57 1.14 -12.93
CA GLN A 207 -8.31 0.44 -13.98
C GLN A 207 -8.07 1.07 -15.37
N ALA A 208 -7.99 2.40 -15.45
CA ALA A 208 -7.66 3.08 -16.69
C ALA A 208 -6.26 2.69 -17.21
N LEU A 209 -5.25 2.65 -16.33
CA LEU A 209 -3.89 2.22 -16.68
C LEU A 209 -3.85 0.74 -17.12
N VAL A 210 -4.62 -0.13 -16.47
CA VAL A 210 -4.74 -1.54 -16.89
C VAL A 210 -5.36 -1.66 -18.28
N LEU A 211 -6.43 -0.91 -18.56
CA LEU A 211 -7.09 -0.92 -19.85
C LEU A 211 -6.19 -0.38 -20.96
N ASP A 212 -5.44 0.68 -20.70
CA ASP A 212 -4.48 1.26 -21.62
C ASP A 212 -3.39 0.24 -21.96
N ALA A 213 -2.78 -0.39 -20.97
CA ALA A 213 -1.75 -1.41 -21.16
C ALA A 213 -2.25 -2.69 -21.87
N LEU A 214 -3.55 -2.94 -21.92
CA LEU A 214 -4.14 -4.06 -22.65
C LEU A 214 -4.61 -3.68 -24.07
N SER A 215 -4.55 -2.40 -24.42
CA SER A 215 -5.02 -1.88 -25.72
C SER A 215 -3.90 -1.79 -26.77
N ASP A 216 -2.65 -1.94 -26.34
CA ASP A 216 -1.43 -1.99 -27.17
C ASP A 216 -1.10 -3.44 -27.56
#